data_b0ec245a9a1e73be4458e0652682d8ce
#
_entry.id   b0ec245a9a1e73be4458e0652682d8ce
#
_cell.length_a   1.000
_cell.length_b   1.000
_cell.length_c   1.000
_cell.angle_alpha   90.00
_cell.angle_beta   90.00
_cell.angle_gamma   90.00
#
_symmetry.space_group_name_H-M   'P 1'
#
loop_
_entity.id
_entity.type
_entity.pdbx_description
1 polymer ?
#
loop_
_entity_poly.entity_id
_entity_poly.type
_entity_poly.pdbx_seq_one_letter_code
_entity_poly.pdbx_strand_id
1 'polypeptide(L)'
;MFPRVRLGLESRRYVSAGAGAGAEGVDMDLFGYGLLIALLVVAIYGVAIYNRLVSLKHNVKKAWGNIDVLLKQRHDELPKLVETCRQYMTYEQETLERVISARSQVSEARESGDVGALGAAEGLLRAGLGRLFALAENYPDLKANESFRHLQIRITGLEDAIADRREFYNESVNINNIRIEQFPDLIVARMFAFGPFELLKFEESEKADVDVRSLFNA
;
A
#
# COMPACT_ATOMS: atom_id res chain seq x y z
N MET A 1 -101.60 -41.13 -37.10
CA MET A 1 -101.03 -41.70 -35.91
C MET A 1 -99.51 -41.46 -35.97
N PHE A 2 -98.99 -40.41 -35.37
CA PHE A 2 -97.62 -39.98 -35.48
C PHE A 2 -96.91 -40.11 -34.15
N PRO A 3 -95.71 -40.74 -34.07
CA PRO A 3 -94.93 -40.71 -32.88
C PRO A 3 -94.06 -39.47 -32.77
N ARG A 4 -94.04 -38.89 -31.58
CA ARG A 4 -93.21 -37.72 -31.17
C ARG A 4 -91.77 -38.09 -31.10
N VAL A 5 -90.92 -37.37 -31.81
CA VAL A 5 -89.44 -37.40 -31.61
C VAL A 5 -89.06 -36.50 -30.43
N ARG A 6 -88.40 -37.03 -29.42
CA ARG A 6 -87.77 -36.26 -28.35
C ARG A 6 -86.36 -35.86 -28.80
N LEU A 7 -86.13 -34.59 -28.94
CA LEU A 7 -84.80 -34.02 -29.09
C LEU A 7 -84.17 -33.90 -27.71
N GLY A 8 -83.09 -34.69 -27.45
CA GLY A 8 -82.25 -34.59 -26.31
C GLY A 8 -81.37 -33.39 -26.39
N LEU A 9 -81.44 -32.51 -25.40
CA LEU A 9 -80.50 -31.44 -25.12
C LEU A 9 -79.35 -32.01 -24.36
N GLU A 10 -78.22 -32.34 -25.03
CA GLU A 10 -76.91 -32.63 -24.45
C GLU A 10 -75.83 -31.86 -25.20
N SER A 11 -75.65 -30.63 -24.84
CA SER A 11 -74.44 -29.91 -25.19
C SER A 11 -74.25 -28.68 -24.29
N ARG A 12 -73.53 -28.81 -23.20
CA ARG A 12 -72.73 -27.70 -22.61
C ARG A 12 -72.05 -28.19 -21.33
N ARG A 13 -70.92 -28.86 -21.50
CA ARG A 13 -69.89 -28.95 -20.45
C ARG A 13 -68.56 -29.35 -21.08
N TYR A 14 -67.95 -28.47 -21.79
CA TYR A 14 -66.48 -28.54 -22.07
C TYR A 14 -66.01 -27.17 -22.52
N VAL A 15 -65.81 -26.20 -21.66
CA VAL A 15 -64.86 -25.09 -21.80
C VAL A 15 -64.68 -24.48 -20.40
N SER A 16 -63.75 -24.97 -19.60
CA SER A 16 -63.16 -24.24 -18.47
C SER A 16 -62.08 -25.10 -17.76
N ALA A 17 -61.05 -25.54 -18.46
CA ALA A 17 -59.86 -26.14 -17.82
C ALA A 17 -58.64 -25.94 -18.70
N GLY A 18 -58.27 -24.71 -18.99
CA GLY A 18 -57.10 -24.46 -19.85
C GLY A 18 -56.37 -23.14 -19.62
N ALA A 19 -56.83 -22.30 -18.71
CA ALA A 19 -56.27 -20.98 -18.57
C ALA A 19 -55.39 -20.71 -17.34
N GLY A 20 -55.24 -21.74 -16.46
CA GLY A 20 -54.48 -21.56 -15.20
C GLY A 20 -53.05 -22.12 -15.20
N ALA A 21 -52.74 -23.09 -16.06
CA ALA A 21 -51.45 -23.79 -16.03
C ALA A 21 -50.31 -23.07 -16.81
N GLY A 22 -50.66 -22.18 -17.70
CA GLY A 22 -49.66 -21.46 -18.51
C GLY A 22 -49.07 -20.23 -17.85
N ALA A 23 -49.80 -19.59 -16.91
CA ALA A 23 -49.35 -18.38 -16.26
C ALA A 23 -48.38 -18.66 -15.14
N GLU A 24 -48.58 -19.72 -14.36
CA GLU A 24 -47.66 -20.09 -13.25
C GLU A 24 -46.31 -20.59 -13.75
N GLY A 25 -46.25 -21.32 -14.88
CA GLY A 25 -45.02 -21.78 -15.52
C GLY A 25 -44.19 -20.63 -16.11
N VAL A 26 -44.86 -19.65 -16.73
CA VAL A 26 -44.17 -18.47 -17.31
C VAL A 26 -43.63 -17.56 -16.22
N ASP A 27 -44.33 -17.39 -15.10
CA ASP A 27 -43.88 -16.56 -13.97
C ASP A 27 -42.71 -17.20 -13.24
N MET A 28 -42.67 -18.54 -13.07
CA MET A 28 -41.53 -19.28 -12.51
C MET A 28 -40.30 -19.22 -13.43
N ASP A 29 -40.46 -19.34 -14.74
CA ASP A 29 -39.37 -19.22 -15.70
C ASP A 29 -38.81 -17.79 -15.76
N LEU A 30 -39.67 -16.76 -15.74
CA LEU A 30 -39.24 -15.36 -15.70
C LEU A 30 -38.45 -15.04 -14.39
N PHE A 31 -38.92 -15.51 -13.25
CA PHE A 31 -38.25 -15.38 -11.97
C PHE A 31 -36.91 -16.14 -11.96
N GLY A 32 -36.86 -17.34 -12.55
CA GLY A 32 -35.62 -18.12 -12.70
C GLY A 32 -34.57 -17.39 -13.54
N TYR A 33 -34.95 -16.85 -14.71
CA TYR A 33 -34.05 -16.06 -15.54
C TYR A 33 -33.60 -14.77 -14.83
N GLY A 34 -34.49 -14.08 -14.12
CA GLY A 34 -34.13 -12.91 -13.29
C GLY A 34 -33.09 -13.23 -12.23
N LEU A 35 -33.23 -14.35 -11.52
CA LEU A 35 -32.28 -14.82 -10.52
C LEU A 35 -30.91 -15.17 -11.15
N LEU A 36 -30.90 -15.86 -12.29
CA LEU A 36 -29.66 -16.20 -13.00
C LEU A 36 -28.91 -14.95 -13.46
N ILE A 37 -29.61 -13.95 -14.00
CA ILE A 37 -29.03 -12.66 -14.40
C ILE A 37 -28.44 -11.95 -13.16
N ALA A 38 -29.17 -11.90 -12.04
CA ALA A 38 -28.71 -11.30 -10.81
C ALA A 38 -27.42 -11.98 -10.29
N LEU A 39 -27.38 -13.32 -10.29
CA LEU A 39 -26.19 -14.08 -9.91
C LEU A 39 -25.01 -13.83 -10.85
N LEU A 40 -25.25 -13.73 -12.15
CA LEU A 40 -24.22 -13.41 -13.13
C LEU A 40 -23.64 -11.98 -12.88
N VAL A 41 -24.48 -11.00 -12.61
CA VAL A 41 -24.05 -9.63 -12.30
C VAL A 41 -23.20 -9.61 -11.02
N VAL A 42 -23.65 -10.31 -9.97
CA VAL A 42 -22.87 -10.44 -8.71
C VAL A 42 -21.52 -11.12 -8.96
N ALA A 43 -21.47 -12.15 -9.79
CA ALA A 43 -20.23 -12.85 -10.12
C ALA A 43 -19.25 -11.92 -10.88
N ILE A 44 -19.73 -11.20 -11.92
CA ILE A 44 -18.92 -10.24 -12.66
C ILE A 44 -18.40 -9.13 -11.74
N TYR A 45 -19.26 -8.62 -10.85
CA TYR A 45 -18.87 -7.59 -9.88
C TYR A 45 -17.81 -8.11 -8.89
N GLY A 46 -17.96 -9.35 -8.41
CA GLY A 46 -16.96 -10.00 -7.56
C GLY A 46 -15.59 -10.14 -8.23
N VAL A 47 -15.55 -10.50 -9.52
CA VAL A 47 -14.31 -10.55 -10.31
C VAL A 47 -13.69 -9.16 -10.45
N ALA A 48 -14.50 -8.13 -10.68
CA ALA A 48 -14.01 -6.76 -10.78
C ALA A 48 -13.37 -6.28 -9.46
N ILE A 49 -14.00 -6.58 -8.30
CA ILE A 49 -13.43 -6.30 -6.97
C ILE A 49 -12.10 -7.04 -6.80
N TYR A 50 -12.07 -8.33 -7.08
CA TYR A 50 -10.85 -9.14 -6.96
C TYR A 50 -9.68 -8.54 -7.77
N ASN A 51 -9.91 -8.22 -9.05
CA ASN A 51 -8.89 -7.63 -9.91
C ASN A 51 -8.39 -6.27 -9.37
N ARG A 52 -9.29 -5.48 -8.78
CA ARG A 52 -8.94 -4.20 -8.15
C ARG A 52 -8.06 -4.41 -6.91
N LEU A 53 -8.39 -5.37 -6.04
CA LEU A 53 -7.59 -5.72 -4.87
C LEU A 53 -6.20 -6.23 -5.25
N VAL A 54 -6.10 -7.08 -6.28
CA VAL A 54 -4.82 -7.51 -6.85
C VAL A 54 -3.99 -6.32 -7.32
N SER A 55 -4.60 -5.37 -8.02
CA SER A 55 -3.91 -4.15 -8.48
C SER A 55 -3.37 -3.31 -7.33
N LEU A 56 -4.17 -3.10 -6.26
CA LEU A 56 -3.75 -2.37 -5.07
C LEU A 56 -2.56 -3.05 -4.38
N LYS A 57 -2.63 -4.36 -4.17
CA LYS A 57 -1.52 -5.16 -3.63
C LYS A 57 -0.22 -4.98 -4.43
N HIS A 58 -0.32 -4.98 -5.76
CA HIS A 58 0.84 -4.78 -6.62
C HIS A 58 1.35 -3.33 -6.60
N ASN A 59 0.48 -2.33 -6.44
CA ASN A 59 0.89 -0.94 -6.28
C ASN A 59 1.72 -0.73 -5.01
N VAL A 60 1.32 -1.33 -3.87
CA VAL A 60 2.11 -1.31 -2.63
C VAL A 60 3.48 -1.94 -2.86
N LYS A 61 3.54 -3.12 -3.48
CA LYS A 61 4.81 -3.80 -3.77
C LYS A 61 5.72 -2.99 -4.71
N LYS A 62 5.14 -2.32 -5.71
CA LYS A 62 5.88 -1.44 -6.63
C LYS A 62 6.44 -0.23 -5.88
N ALA A 63 5.62 0.40 -5.01
CA ALA A 63 6.06 1.52 -4.20
C ALA A 63 7.22 1.13 -3.27
N TRP A 64 7.14 -0.05 -2.64
CA TRP A 64 8.24 -0.62 -1.85
C TRP A 64 9.51 -0.80 -2.67
N GLY A 65 9.43 -1.42 -3.85
CA GLY A 65 10.58 -1.63 -4.73
C GLY A 65 11.29 -0.33 -5.12
N ASN A 66 10.55 0.78 -5.26
CA ASN A 66 11.14 2.10 -5.53
C ASN A 66 11.96 2.62 -4.33
N ILE A 67 11.52 2.36 -3.09
CA ILE A 67 12.28 2.72 -1.88
C ILE A 67 13.53 1.82 -1.78
N ASP A 68 13.37 0.52 -1.96
CA ASP A 68 14.45 -0.47 -1.84
C ASP A 68 15.65 -0.14 -2.72
N VAL A 69 15.42 0.32 -3.94
CA VAL A 69 16.49 0.75 -4.87
C VAL A 69 17.27 1.95 -4.29
N LEU A 70 16.58 2.94 -3.72
CA LEU A 70 17.21 4.12 -3.15
C LEU A 70 17.98 3.81 -1.87
N LEU A 71 17.42 2.96 -1.00
CA LEU A 71 18.08 2.47 0.20
C LEU A 71 19.39 1.75 -0.14
N LYS A 72 19.37 0.91 -1.18
CA LYS A 72 20.57 0.23 -1.67
C LYS A 72 21.60 1.22 -2.20
N GLN A 73 21.20 2.18 -3.02
CA GLN A 73 22.11 3.18 -3.56
C GLN A 73 22.80 3.97 -2.42
N ARG A 74 22.03 4.42 -1.41
CA ARG A 74 22.60 5.10 -0.26
C ARG A 74 23.52 4.20 0.54
N HIS A 75 23.14 2.94 0.76
CA HIS A 75 23.98 1.95 1.43
C HIS A 75 25.36 1.82 0.76
N ASP A 76 25.43 1.88 -0.56
CA ASP A 76 26.68 1.73 -1.33
C ASP A 76 27.52 3.02 -1.32
N GLU A 77 26.93 4.21 -1.11
CA GLU A 77 27.66 5.48 -1.03
C GLU A 77 28.22 5.78 0.39
N LEU A 78 27.56 5.31 1.43
CA LEU A 78 27.94 5.60 2.83
C LEU A 78 29.38 5.18 3.21
N PRO A 79 29.91 4.02 2.81
CA PRO A 79 31.31 3.66 3.10
C PRO A 79 32.32 4.64 2.48
N LYS A 80 32.04 5.17 1.29
CA LYS A 80 32.89 6.16 0.63
C LYS A 80 32.91 7.48 1.40
N LEU A 81 31.75 7.92 1.90
CA LEU A 81 31.64 9.10 2.73
C LEU A 81 32.43 8.94 4.02
N VAL A 82 32.22 7.84 4.75
CA VAL A 82 32.90 7.54 6.01
C VAL A 82 34.42 7.48 5.80
N GLU A 83 34.90 6.82 4.76
CA GLU A 83 36.33 6.73 4.45
C GLU A 83 36.93 8.10 4.14
N THR A 84 36.22 8.94 3.39
CA THR A 84 36.64 10.32 3.12
C THR A 84 36.73 11.14 4.41
N CYS A 85 35.73 11.01 5.29
CA CYS A 85 35.71 11.72 6.58
C CYS A 85 36.84 11.26 7.51
N ARG A 86 37.18 9.98 7.56
CA ARG A 86 38.27 9.42 8.41
C ARG A 86 39.61 10.07 8.17
N GLN A 87 39.89 10.53 6.96
CA GLN A 87 41.17 11.16 6.59
C GLN A 87 41.36 12.52 7.27
N TYR A 88 40.26 13.20 7.65
CA TYR A 88 40.27 14.56 8.18
C TYR A 88 39.74 14.62 9.62
N MET A 89 38.84 13.72 10.02
CA MET A 89 38.09 13.73 11.28
C MET A 89 38.62 12.64 12.26
N THR A 90 39.89 12.75 12.67
CA THR A 90 40.54 11.75 13.50
C THR A 90 39.97 11.64 14.91
N TYR A 91 39.38 12.71 15.44
CA TYR A 91 38.78 12.76 16.78
C TYR A 91 37.31 12.39 16.84
N GLU A 92 36.63 12.23 15.70
CA GLU A 92 35.18 12.03 15.59
C GLU A 92 34.80 10.56 15.34
N GLN A 93 35.62 9.62 15.84
CA GLN A 93 35.43 8.17 15.61
C GLN A 93 34.06 7.68 16.04
N GLU A 94 33.54 8.16 17.18
CA GLU A 94 32.21 7.78 17.68
C GLU A 94 31.10 8.16 16.69
N THR A 95 31.17 9.33 16.08
CA THR A 95 30.16 9.76 15.08
C THR A 95 30.23 8.90 13.83
N LEU A 96 31.42 8.57 13.35
CA LEU A 96 31.61 7.68 12.20
C LEU A 96 31.12 6.26 12.48
N GLU A 97 31.40 5.73 13.68
CA GLU A 97 30.92 4.39 14.11
C GLU A 97 29.40 4.34 14.20
N ARG A 98 28.75 5.41 14.70
CA ARG A 98 27.28 5.50 14.73
C ARG A 98 26.67 5.43 13.34
N VAL A 99 27.25 6.12 12.35
CA VAL A 99 26.78 6.05 10.96
C VAL A 99 26.95 4.64 10.39
N ILE A 100 28.09 3.99 10.65
CA ILE A 100 28.36 2.61 10.22
C ILE A 100 27.38 1.62 10.85
N SER A 101 27.15 1.73 12.15
CA SER A 101 26.22 0.88 12.90
C SER A 101 24.79 1.05 12.39
N ALA A 102 24.31 2.29 12.24
CA ALA A 102 22.99 2.57 11.72
C ALA A 102 22.81 2.06 10.26
N ARG A 103 23.85 2.20 9.42
CA ARG A 103 23.85 1.62 8.06
C ARG A 103 23.67 0.11 8.10
N SER A 104 24.32 -0.58 9.01
CA SER A 104 24.20 -2.04 9.15
C SER A 104 22.80 -2.45 9.59
N GLN A 105 22.19 -1.71 10.55
CA GLN A 105 20.83 -1.94 11.02
C GLN A 105 19.80 -1.74 9.89
N VAL A 106 19.96 -0.71 9.05
CA VAL A 106 19.12 -0.49 7.88
C VAL A 106 19.19 -1.67 6.91
N SER A 107 20.40 -2.20 6.64
CA SER A 107 20.58 -3.36 5.75
C SER A 107 19.91 -4.61 6.32
N GLU A 108 20.09 -4.89 7.59
CA GLU A 108 19.49 -6.03 8.28
C GLU A 108 17.95 -5.96 8.29
N ALA A 109 17.41 -4.81 8.66
CA ALA A 109 15.95 -4.60 8.65
C ALA A 109 15.35 -4.69 7.23
N ARG A 110 16.06 -4.18 6.21
CA ARG A 110 15.66 -4.31 4.81
C ARG A 110 15.66 -5.76 4.34
N GLU A 111 16.67 -6.55 4.69
CA GLU A 111 16.81 -7.95 4.29
C GLU A 111 15.80 -8.85 5.01
N SER A 112 15.48 -8.56 6.27
CA SER A 112 14.41 -9.25 7.01
C SER A 112 13.01 -8.89 6.56
N GLY A 113 12.83 -7.76 5.86
CA GLY A 113 11.53 -7.24 5.46
C GLY A 113 10.70 -6.66 6.62
N ASP A 114 11.32 -6.39 7.76
CA ASP A 114 10.69 -5.77 8.92
C ASP A 114 10.60 -4.25 8.71
N VAL A 115 9.39 -3.81 8.33
CA VAL A 115 9.11 -2.40 8.00
C VAL A 115 9.24 -1.50 9.24
N GLY A 116 8.85 -2.00 10.43
CA GLY A 116 8.97 -1.26 11.68
C GLY A 116 10.43 -1.06 12.09
N ALA A 117 11.22 -2.13 12.09
CA ALA A 117 12.66 -2.07 12.36
C ALA A 117 13.39 -1.18 11.34
N LEU A 118 13.00 -1.24 10.05
CA LEU A 118 13.56 -0.38 9.02
C LEU A 118 13.30 1.10 9.32
N GLY A 119 12.07 1.45 9.72
CA GLY A 119 11.73 2.83 10.07
C GLY A 119 12.58 3.38 11.22
N ALA A 120 12.79 2.59 12.29
CA ALA A 120 13.64 2.96 13.41
C ALA A 120 15.12 3.13 13.00
N ALA A 121 15.66 2.16 12.23
CA ALA A 121 17.05 2.21 11.75
C ALA A 121 17.30 3.41 10.81
N GLU A 122 16.33 3.76 9.98
CA GLU A 122 16.35 4.94 9.11
C GLU A 122 16.44 6.23 9.92
N GLY A 123 15.66 6.35 11.00
CA GLY A 123 15.72 7.50 11.91
C GLY A 123 17.10 7.67 12.52
N LEU A 124 17.73 6.58 13.00
CA LEU A 124 19.09 6.58 13.55
C LEU A 124 20.14 6.99 12.51
N LEU A 125 20.04 6.45 11.29
CA LEU A 125 20.98 6.79 10.21
C LEU A 125 20.89 8.27 9.82
N ARG A 126 19.69 8.80 9.69
CA ARG A 126 19.45 10.22 9.36
C ARG A 126 20.00 11.15 10.45
N ALA A 127 19.74 10.83 11.73
CA ALA A 127 20.31 11.58 12.85
C ALA A 127 21.85 11.52 12.85
N GLY A 128 22.43 10.35 12.58
CA GLY A 128 23.88 10.16 12.46
C GLY A 128 24.50 10.98 11.33
N LEU A 129 23.87 11.00 10.15
CA LEU A 129 24.32 11.78 9.00
C LEU A 129 24.19 13.28 9.25
N GLY A 130 23.08 13.73 9.84
CA GLY A 130 22.90 15.13 10.22
C GLY A 130 24.01 15.61 11.16
N ARG A 131 24.36 14.80 12.19
CA ARG A 131 25.46 15.10 13.10
C ARG A 131 26.82 15.10 12.39
N LEU A 132 27.07 14.13 11.51
CA LEU A 132 28.33 14.07 10.74
C LEU A 132 28.51 15.31 9.87
N PHE A 133 27.47 15.76 9.16
CA PHE A 133 27.51 16.94 8.31
C PHE A 133 27.69 18.22 9.14
N ALA A 134 27.02 18.33 10.29
CA ALA A 134 27.24 19.46 11.21
C ALA A 134 28.67 19.53 11.74
N LEU A 135 29.27 18.39 12.11
CA LEU A 135 30.66 18.32 12.55
C LEU A 135 31.65 18.65 11.43
N ALA A 136 31.36 18.24 10.19
CA ALA A 136 32.19 18.54 9.02
C ALA A 136 32.37 20.05 8.79
N GLU A 137 31.45 20.89 9.28
CA GLU A 137 31.58 22.34 9.22
C GLU A 137 32.83 22.88 9.96
N ASN A 138 33.31 22.15 10.98
CA ASN A 138 34.51 22.49 11.76
C ASN A 138 35.81 22.06 11.07
N TYR A 139 35.75 21.38 9.93
CA TYR A 139 36.91 20.85 9.20
C TYR A 139 37.02 21.50 7.79
N PRO A 140 37.65 22.65 7.66
CA PRO A 140 37.71 23.42 6.38
C PRO A 140 38.33 22.62 5.24
N ASP A 141 39.36 21.79 5.53
CA ASP A 141 40.03 20.97 4.51
C ASP A 141 39.11 19.85 3.99
N LEU A 142 38.29 19.26 4.85
CA LEU A 142 37.26 18.29 4.44
C LEU A 142 36.20 18.97 3.56
N LYS A 143 35.72 20.15 3.95
CA LYS A 143 34.76 20.92 3.16
C LYS A 143 35.28 21.32 1.78
N ALA A 144 36.57 21.57 1.67
CA ALA A 144 37.21 21.88 0.40
C ALA A 144 37.41 20.65 -0.50
N ASN A 145 37.34 19.44 0.08
CA ASN A 145 37.51 18.19 -0.67
C ASN A 145 36.32 17.96 -1.62
N GLU A 146 36.61 17.85 -2.92
CA GLU A 146 35.58 17.68 -3.97
C GLU A 146 34.81 16.35 -3.81
N SER A 147 35.47 15.27 -3.42
CA SER A 147 34.82 13.96 -3.21
C SER A 147 33.82 14.02 -2.06
N PHE A 148 34.17 14.69 -0.95
CA PHE A 148 33.26 14.88 0.18
C PHE A 148 32.01 15.68 -0.25
N ARG A 149 32.21 16.82 -0.92
CA ARG A 149 31.09 17.65 -1.40
C ARG A 149 30.15 16.89 -2.33
N HIS A 150 30.72 16.13 -3.28
CA HIS A 150 29.93 15.32 -4.19
C HIS A 150 29.13 14.25 -3.47
N LEU A 151 29.75 13.52 -2.51
CA LEU A 151 29.08 12.50 -1.71
C LEU A 151 28.01 13.10 -0.80
N GLN A 152 28.27 14.25 -0.18
CA GLN A 152 27.29 14.96 0.63
C GLN A 152 26.04 15.32 -0.16
N ILE A 153 26.21 15.98 -1.33
CA ILE A 153 25.09 16.35 -2.22
C ILE A 153 24.31 15.08 -2.65
N ARG A 154 25.03 14.03 -3.03
CA ARG A 154 24.40 12.80 -3.50
C ARG A 154 23.62 12.11 -2.41
N ILE A 155 24.17 12.00 -1.18
CA ILE A 155 23.50 11.37 -0.05
C ILE A 155 22.30 12.19 0.38
N THR A 156 22.40 13.52 0.47
CA THR A 156 21.27 14.39 0.76
C THR A 156 20.14 14.22 -0.27
N GLY A 157 20.49 14.20 -1.56
CA GLY A 157 19.49 13.95 -2.62
C GLY A 157 18.84 12.56 -2.53
N LEU A 158 19.57 11.54 -2.06
CA LEU A 158 18.98 10.21 -1.79
C LEU A 158 18.06 10.24 -0.57
N GLU A 159 18.40 10.98 0.50
CA GLU A 159 17.54 11.17 1.68
C GLU A 159 16.20 11.81 1.29
N ASP A 160 16.24 12.89 0.50
CA ASP A 160 15.04 13.57 0.01
C ASP A 160 14.18 12.62 -0.87
N ALA A 161 14.84 11.92 -1.80
CA ALA A 161 14.14 10.97 -2.66
C ALA A 161 13.52 9.79 -1.87
N ILE A 162 14.17 9.31 -0.80
CA ILE A 162 13.63 8.27 0.08
C ILE A 162 12.42 8.81 0.84
N ALA A 163 12.46 10.06 1.33
CA ALA A 163 11.34 10.69 2.02
C ALA A 163 10.11 10.78 1.10
N ASP A 164 10.28 11.25 -0.15
CA ASP A 164 9.21 11.33 -1.14
C ASP A 164 8.60 9.95 -1.46
N ARG A 165 9.45 8.93 -1.65
CA ARG A 165 8.97 7.58 -1.96
C ARG A 165 8.31 6.89 -0.76
N ARG A 166 8.71 7.23 0.46
CA ARG A 166 8.05 6.78 1.69
C ARG A 166 6.62 7.30 1.76
N GLU A 167 6.40 8.57 1.48
CA GLU A 167 5.05 9.15 1.45
C GLU A 167 4.16 8.41 0.45
N PHE A 168 4.65 8.21 -0.77
CA PHE A 168 3.93 7.47 -1.81
C PHE A 168 3.65 6.00 -1.42
N TYR A 169 4.60 5.34 -0.75
CA TYR A 169 4.39 3.98 -0.22
C TYR A 169 3.28 3.97 0.84
N ASN A 170 3.36 4.87 1.82
CA ASN A 170 2.38 4.96 2.90
C ASN A 170 0.97 5.27 2.37
N GLU A 171 0.84 6.14 1.37
CA GLU A 171 -0.42 6.38 0.70
C GLU A 171 -0.96 5.11 0.02
N SER A 172 -0.10 4.39 -0.71
CA SER A 172 -0.47 3.12 -1.35
C SER A 172 -0.93 2.06 -0.34
N VAL A 173 -0.27 1.99 0.83
CA VAL A 173 -0.65 1.13 1.96
C VAL A 173 -2.01 1.53 2.51
N ASN A 174 -2.23 2.82 2.78
CA ASN A 174 -3.50 3.34 3.30
C ASN A 174 -4.66 3.01 2.35
N ILE A 175 -4.49 3.25 1.05
CA ILE A 175 -5.51 2.94 0.05
C ILE A 175 -5.84 1.44 0.05
N ASN A 176 -4.82 0.56 0.12
CA ASN A 176 -5.02 -0.89 0.21
C ASN A 176 -5.78 -1.27 1.48
N ASN A 177 -5.32 -0.77 2.64
CA ASN A 177 -5.86 -1.14 3.94
C ASN A 177 -7.32 -0.67 4.10
N ILE A 178 -7.63 0.56 3.68
CA ILE A 178 -9.01 1.05 3.64
C ILE A 178 -9.88 0.16 2.75
N ARG A 179 -9.37 -0.24 1.57
CA ARG A 179 -10.16 -0.98 0.59
C ARG A 179 -10.51 -2.39 1.05
N ILE A 180 -9.60 -3.09 1.71
CA ILE A 180 -9.87 -4.44 2.25
C ILE A 180 -10.85 -4.42 3.43
N GLU A 181 -11.11 -3.25 4.04
CA GLU A 181 -12.06 -3.06 5.14
C GLU A 181 -13.42 -2.55 4.67
N GLN A 182 -13.51 -1.95 3.46
CA GLN A 182 -14.75 -1.41 2.91
C GLN A 182 -15.68 -2.52 2.39
N PHE A 183 -16.99 -2.35 2.63
CA PHE A 183 -18.02 -3.19 2.00
C PHE A 183 -18.32 -2.67 0.57
N PRO A 184 -18.49 -3.53 -0.42
CA PRO A 184 -18.51 -5.01 -0.34
C PRO A 184 -17.13 -5.69 -0.53
N ASP A 185 -16.05 -4.94 -0.77
CA ASP A 185 -14.70 -5.44 -1.06
C ASP A 185 -14.18 -6.34 0.07
N LEU A 186 -14.55 -6.06 1.34
CA LEU A 186 -14.22 -6.86 2.52
C LEU A 186 -14.57 -8.34 2.38
N ILE A 187 -15.69 -8.68 1.72
CA ILE A 187 -16.11 -10.07 1.52
C ILE A 187 -15.08 -10.80 0.65
N VAL A 188 -14.72 -10.18 -0.48
CA VAL A 188 -13.74 -10.73 -1.42
C VAL A 188 -12.35 -10.75 -0.79
N ALA A 189 -11.99 -9.68 -0.06
CA ALA A 189 -10.70 -9.59 0.63
C ALA A 189 -10.50 -10.75 1.62
N ARG A 190 -11.50 -11.05 2.43
CA ARG A 190 -11.46 -12.18 3.39
C ARG A 190 -11.43 -13.53 2.70
N MET A 191 -12.22 -13.70 1.63
CA MET A 191 -12.31 -14.97 0.89
C MET A 191 -10.96 -15.34 0.24
N PHE A 192 -10.22 -14.36 -0.27
CA PHE A 192 -8.94 -14.55 -0.95
C PHE A 192 -7.72 -14.17 -0.12
N ALA A 193 -7.89 -13.96 1.20
CA ALA A 193 -6.81 -13.66 2.15
C ALA A 193 -5.95 -12.44 1.75
N PHE A 194 -6.58 -11.36 1.28
CA PHE A 194 -5.91 -10.08 1.17
C PHE A 194 -5.76 -9.47 2.57
N GLY A 195 -4.51 -9.24 2.98
CA GLY A 195 -4.18 -8.66 4.28
C GLY A 195 -3.74 -7.20 4.20
N PRO A 196 -3.67 -6.52 5.37
CA PRO A 196 -3.12 -5.19 5.47
C PRO A 196 -1.60 -5.20 5.27
N PHE A 197 -1.07 -4.07 4.83
CA PHE A 197 0.36 -3.77 4.85
C PHE A 197 0.68 -2.82 5.99
N GLU A 198 1.93 -2.85 6.42
CA GLU A 198 2.45 -1.97 7.47
C GLU A 198 2.96 -0.65 6.88
N LEU A 199 2.73 0.45 7.61
CA LEU A 199 3.23 1.77 7.24
C LEU A 199 4.71 1.90 7.60
N LEU A 200 5.52 2.48 6.73
CA LEU A 200 6.90 2.84 7.01
C LEU A 200 6.92 4.17 7.78
N LYS A 201 6.98 4.07 9.12
CA LYS A 201 7.05 5.22 10.03
C LYS A 201 8.50 5.44 10.42
N PHE A 202 8.97 6.69 10.32
CA PHE A 202 10.16 7.13 11.05
C PHE A 202 9.74 7.61 12.45
N GLU A 203 10.68 7.65 13.39
CA GLU A 203 10.35 7.97 14.78
C GLU A 203 9.68 9.34 14.94
N GLU A 204 8.94 9.50 16.05
CA GLU A 204 8.13 10.69 16.40
C GLU A 204 8.92 11.99 16.53
N SER A 205 10.25 11.94 16.60
CA SER A 205 11.10 13.13 16.60
C SER A 205 10.95 14.03 15.36
N GLU A 206 10.48 13.48 14.24
CA GLU A 206 10.14 14.27 13.03
C GLU A 206 8.81 15.02 13.16
N LYS A 207 7.96 14.66 14.12
CA LYS A 207 6.67 15.31 14.39
C LYS A 207 6.76 16.36 15.49
N ALA A 208 7.92 16.49 16.15
CA ALA A 208 8.13 17.57 17.10
C ALA A 208 8.10 18.88 16.34
N ASP A 209 6.93 19.50 16.33
CA ASP A 209 6.73 20.88 15.87
C ASP A 209 7.78 21.74 16.59
N VAL A 210 8.61 22.41 15.83
CA VAL A 210 9.61 23.33 16.40
C VAL A 210 8.79 24.39 17.13
N ASP A 211 8.84 24.37 18.46
CA ASP A 211 8.18 25.41 19.26
C ASP A 211 8.84 26.75 18.97
N VAL A 212 8.31 27.42 17.94
CA VAL A 212 8.78 28.70 17.44
C VAL A 212 8.77 29.74 18.56
N ARG A 213 7.90 29.59 19.59
CA ARG A 213 7.84 30.50 20.74
C ARG A 213 9.08 30.42 21.62
N SER A 214 9.72 29.24 21.71
CA SER A 214 10.95 29.07 22.47
C SER A 214 12.14 29.79 21.85
N LEU A 215 12.13 29.97 20.52
CA LEU A 215 13.18 30.67 19.78
C LEU A 215 13.10 32.21 19.88
N PHE A 216 11.92 32.75 20.20
CA PHE A 216 11.74 34.20 20.35
C PHE A 216 11.81 34.68 21.79
N ASN A 217 11.94 33.80 22.78
CA ASN A 217 12.03 34.12 24.21
C ASN A 217 13.46 33.92 24.78
N ALA A 218 14.46 33.71 23.94
CA ALA A 218 15.90 33.71 24.27
C ALA A 218 16.56 34.97 23.75
#